data_55f216bd2f5bda3283e75f98849d458b
#
_entry.id   55f216bd2f5bda3283e75f98849d458b
#
_cell.length_a   1.000
_cell.length_b   1.000
_cell.length_c   1.000
_cell.angle_alpha   90.00
_cell.angle_beta   90.00
_cell.angle_gamma   90.00
#
_symmetry.space_group_name_H-M   'P 1'
#
loop_
_entity.id
_entity.type
_entity.pdbx_description
1 polymer ?
#
loop_
_entity_poly.entity_id
_entity_poly.type
_entity_poly.pdbx_seq_one_letter_code
_entity_poly.pdbx_strand_id
1 'polypeptide(L)'
;MKFFTTLLLLISSLLCSDTLIHAGKYIDVINGKVINKSSIIIDENGVIKEITSGYKNSRDYEYYDLKDKTVMPGLMDMHVHFGQEYLSKADAPVKVEKEYSAIAAVKHAKLTLDGGFTTVRQVGDSGFIAISLRDAIAKGDAIGPRIYTSGKSLATTGGHADHTNGRAFGDYVYPDPESGVVNGPYE
;
A
#
# COMPACT_ATOMS: atom_id res chain seq x y z
N MET A 1 -36.95 -50.75 -18.47
CA MET A 1 -36.12 -49.74 -19.18
C MET A 1 -35.72 -48.69 -18.17
N LYS A 2 -34.45 -48.70 -17.74
CA LYS A 2 -33.88 -47.69 -16.80
C LYS A 2 -33.01 -46.75 -17.62
N PHE A 3 -33.44 -45.49 -17.76
CA PHE A 3 -32.64 -44.44 -18.37
C PHE A 3 -31.60 -43.98 -17.35
N PHE A 4 -30.33 -44.24 -17.62
CA PHE A 4 -29.19 -43.65 -16.93
C PHE A 4 -28.90 -42.29 -17.58
N THR A 5 -29.26 -41.21 -16.91
CA THR A 5 -28.89 -39.87 -17.32
C THR A 5 -27.52 -39.56 -16.72
N THR A 6 -26.48 -39.65 -17.55
CA THR A 6 -25.11 -39.26 -17.14
C THR A 6 -25.04 -37.74 -17.16
N LEU A 7 -25.05 -37.14 -15.94
CA LEU A 7 -24.79 -35.70 -15.75
C LEU A 7 -23.28 -35.46 -15.89
N LEU A 8 -22.89 -34.92 -17.04
CA LEU A 8 -21.52 -34.47 -17.29
C LEU A 8 -21.29 -33.16 -16.52
N LEU A 9 -20.69 -33.23 -15.35
CA LEU A 9 -20.19 -32.07 -14.63
C LEU A 9 -18.98 -31.49 -15.41
N LEU A 10 -19.23 -30.45 -16.21
CA LEU A 10 -18.18 -29.57 -16.69
C LEU A 10 -17.61 -28.81 -15.48
N ILE A 11 -16.56 -29.34 -14.89
CA ILE A 11 -15.70 -28.59 -14.01
C ILE A 11 -14.91 -27.65 -14.92
N SER A 12 -15.40 -26.42 -15.11
CA SER A 12 -14.56 -25.32 -15.58
C SER A 12 -13.52 -25.06 -14.50
N SER A 13 -12.34 -25.72 -14.60
CA SER A 13 -11.16 -25.27 -13.92
C SER A 13 -10.94 -23.82 -14.35
N LEU A 14 -11.15 -22.88 -13.44
CA LEU A 14 -10.56 -21.56 -13.55
C LEU A 14 -9.06 -21.80 -13.56
N LEU A 15 -8.50 -22.02 -14.74
CA LEU A 15 -7.08 -21.97 -14.98
C LEU A 15 -6.70 -20.51 -14.71
N CYS A 16 -6.20 -20.24 -13.51
CA CYS A 16 -5.55 -18.98 -13.22
C CYS A 16 -4.34 -18.95 -14.16
N SER A 17 -4.44 -18.19 -15.24
CA SER A 17 -3.35 -18.09 -16.21
C SER A 17 -2.35 -17.04 -15.75
N ASP A 18 -1.07 -17.27 -16.05
CA ASP A 18 -0.05 -16.23 -15.89
C ASP A 18 -0.48 -14.97 -16.66
N THR A 19 -0.11 -13.81 -16.13
CA THR A 19 -0.34 -12.51 -16.78
C THR A 19 0.85 -12.13 -17.63
N LEU A 20 0.63 -11.70 -18.88
CA LEU A 20 1.63 -11.15 -19.77
C LEU A 20 1.40 -9.67 -20.03
N ILE A 21 2.41 -8.86 -19.74
CA ILE A 21 2.41 -7.43 -20.04
C ILE A 21 3.42 -7.17 -21.17
N HIS A 22 2.97 -6.55 -22.26
CA HIS A 22 3.87 -5.98 -23.26
C HIS A 22 4.11 -4.50 -22.94
N ALA A 23 5.32 -4.14 -22.58
CA ALA A 23 5.75 -2.78 -22.31
C ALA A 23 6.49 -2.17 -23.51
N GLY A 24 6.15 -0.93 -23.89
CA GLY A 24 6.89 -0.19 -24.91
C GLY A 24 8.30 0.12 -24.44
N LYS A 25 8.42 0.50 -23.16
CA LYS A 25 9.69 0.65 -22.44
C LYS A 25 9.57 0.01 -21.07
N TYR A 26 10.63 -0.60 -20.60
CA TYR A 26 10.78 -1.09 -19.23
C TYR A 26 11.99 -0.43 -18.58
N ILE A 27 11.80 0.12 -17.37
CA ILE A 27 12.89 0.70 -16.58
C ILE A 27 13.46 -0.39 -15.69
N ASP A 28 14.63 -0.88 -16.05
CA ASP A 28 15.42 -1.82 -15.25
C ASP A 28 16.20 -1.03 -14.19
N VAL A 29 15.63 -0.95 -13.00
CA VAL A 29 16.23 -0.19 -11.88
C VAL A 29 17.46 -0.88 -11.29
N ILE A 30 17.63 -2.19 -11.51
CA ILE A 30 18.77 -2.95 -11.01
C ILE A 30 20.02 -2.60 -11.82
N ASN A 31 19.89 -2.55 -13.14
CA ASN A 31 21.00 -2.28 -14.04
C ASN A 31 21.05 -0.82 -14.52
N GLY A 32 20.10 0.03 -14.10
CA GLY A 32 20.03 1.43 -14.50
C GLY A 32 19.81 1.63 -16.00
N LYS A 33 19.01 0.78 -16.63
CA LYS A 33 18.81 0.77 -18.10
C LYS A 33 17.33 0.90 -18.46
N VAL A 34 17.09 1.47 -19.65
CA VAL A 34 15.76 1.45 -20.29
C VAL A 34 15.81 0.40 -21.41
N ILE A 35 14.93 -0.59 -21.30
CA ILE A 35 14.80 -1.67 -22.29
C ILE A 35 13.56 -1.40 -23.13
N ASN A 36 13.72 -1.35 -24.45
CA ASN A 36 12.61 -1.16 -25.38
C ASN A 36 11.98 -2.49 -25.75
N LYS A 37 10.65 -2.51 -25.90
CA LYS A 37 9.88 -3.69 -26.31
C LYS A 37 10.14 -4.87 -25.39
N SER A 38 9.52 -4.87 -24.22
CA SER A 38 9.69 -5.93 -23.21
C SER A 38 8.41 -6.70 -22.98
N SER A 39 8.56 -7.98 -22.65
CA SER A 39 7.51 -8.85 -22.12
C SER A 39 7.79 -9.12 -20.64
N ILE A 40 6.78 -8.87 -19.78
CA ILE A 40 6.83 -9.15 -18.35
C ILE A 40 5.81 -10.22 -18.07
N ILE A 41 6.22 -11.36 -17.50
CA ILE A 41 5.35 -12.48 -17.12
C ILE A 41 5.21 -12.50 -15.61
N ILE A 42 3.97 -12.53 -15.14
CA ILE A 42 3.60 -12.55 -13.73
C ILE A 42 2.79 -13.81 -13.49
N ASP A 43 3.09 -14.56 -12.43
CA ASP A 43 2.36 -15.77 -12.07
C ASP A 43 1.05 -15.48 -11.34
N GLU A 44 0.28 -16.52 -11.07
CA GLU A 44 -1.00 -16.46 -10.34
C GLU A 44 -0.89 -15.90 -8.92
N ASN A 45 0.31 -15.84 -8.34
CA ASN A 45 0.59 -15.26 -7.02
C ASN A 45 1.02 -13.80 -7.10
N GLY A 46 1.08 -13.21 -8.31
CA GLY A 46 1.51 -11.84 -8.54
C GLY A 46 3.04 -11.68 -8.52
N VAL A 47 3.81 -12.76 -8.68
CA VAL A 47 5.27 -12.73 -8.71
C VAL A 47 5.76 -12.64 -10.15
N ILE A 48 6.70 -11.73 -10.41
CA ILE A 48 7.34 -11.62 -11.72
C ILE A 48 8.21 -12.85 -11.95
N LYS A 49 7.81 -13.68 -12.91
CA LYS A 49 8.57 -14.90 -13.33
C LYS A 49 9.73 -14.56 -14.28
N GLU A 50 9.45 -13.65 -15.19
CA GLU A 50 10.39 -13.38 -16.29
C GLU A 50 10.19 -11.97 -16.85
N ILE A 51 11.29 -11.32 -17.22
CA ILE A 51 11.30 -10.11 -18.04
C ILE A 51 12.25 -10.36 -19.21
N THR A 52 11.71 -10.26 -20.44
CA THR A 52 12.48 -10.49 -21.67
C THR A 52 12.38 -9.32 -22.63
N SER A 53 13.41 -9.16 -23.46
CA SER A 53 13.36 -8.25 -24.60
C SER A 53 12.48 -8.84 -25.71
N GLY A 54 11.73 -7.98 -26.39
CA GLY A 54 10.79 -8.37 -27.44
C GLY A 54 9.40 -8.75 -26.91
N TYR A 55 8.46 -8.98 -27.83
CA TYR A 55 7.10 -9.33 -27.50
C TYR A 55 6.85 -10.82 -27.70
N LYS A 56 6.47 -11.52 -26.62
CA LYS A 56 6.08 -12.94 -26.65
C LYS A 56 4.64 -13.11 -27.20
N ASN A 57 4.32 -14.34 -27.61
CA ASN A 57 2.95 -14.69 -27.98
C ASN A 57 2.06 -14.63 -26.72
N SER A 58 0.91 -13.95 -26.84
CA SER A 58 -0.02 -13.71 -25.70
C SER A 58 -1.17 -14.72 -25.60
N ARG A 59 -1.22 -15.75 -26.48
CA ARG A 59 -2.42 -16.61 -26.65
C ARG A 59 -2.83 -17.35 -25.36
N ASP A 60 -1.87 -17.68 -24.50
CA ASP A 60 -2.07 -18.52 -23.33
C ASP A 60 -1.98 -17.72 -22.00
N TYR A 61 -2.09 -16.39 -22.07
CA TYR A 61 -1.92 -15.48 -20.95
C TYR A 61 -3.13 -14.55 -20.79
N GLU A 62 -3.39 -14.11 -19.58
CA GLU A 62 -4.10 -12.86 -19.37
C GLU A 62 -3.22 -11.71 -19.87
N TYR A 63 -3.70 -10.92 -20.84
CA TYR A 63 -2.82 -10.05 -21.61
C TYR A 63 -3.11 -8.57 -21.42
N TYR A 64 -2.06 -7.80 -21.16
CA TYR A 64 -2.09 -6.34 -21.08
C TYR A 64 -1.20 -5.72 -22.15
N ASP A 65 -1.78 -4.92 -23.05
CA ASP A 65 -1.04 -4.18 -24.07
C ASP A 65 -0.67 -2.78 -23.56
N LEU A 66 0.59 -2.62 -23.15
CA LEU A 66 1.19 -1.36 -22.73
C LEU A 66 2.35 -0.96 -23.66
N LYS A 67 2.27 -1.31 -24.96
CA LYS A 67 3.32 -1.04 -25.95
C LYS A 67 3.57 0.45 -26.18
N ASP A 68 2.62 1.31 -25.86
CA ASP A 68 2.73 2.76 -25.91
C ASP A 68 3.18 3.40 -24.58
N LYS A 69 3.37 2.58 -23.54
CA LYS A 69 3.69 3.02 -22.17
C LYS A 69 5.12 2.65 -21.76
N THR A 70 5.56 3.36 -20.73
CA THR A 70 6.74 2.99 -19.95
C THR A 70 6.30 2.30 -18.67
N VAL A 71 6.76 1.08 -18.45
CA VAL A 71 6.52 0.29 -17.24
C VAL A 71 7.76 0.36 -16.35
N MET A 72 7.54 0.51 -15.05
CA MET A 72 8.59 0.57 -14.04
C MET A 72 8.10 -0.07 -12.74
N PRO A 73 9.00 -0.50 -11.84
CA PRO A 73 8.60 -0.88 -10.49
C PRO A 73 7.83 0.24 -9.80
N GLY A 74 6.87 -0.13 -8.96
CA GLY A 74 6.13 0.85 -8.17
C GLY A 74 7.05 1.68 -7.27
N LEU A 75 6.70 2.94 -7.09
CA LEU A 75 7.42 3.85 -6.21
C LEU A 75 7.26 3.44 -4.75
N MET A 76 8.24 3.83 -3.92
CA MET A 76 8.18 3.66 -2.48
C MET A 76 8.29 5.01 -1.79
N ASP A 77 7.37 5.29 -0.85
CA ASP A 77 7.47 6.44 0.03
C ASP A 77 7.78 5.97 1.45
N MET A 78 8.94 6.35 1.96
CA MET A 78 9.47 5.88 3.24
C MET A 78 9.03 6.73 4.42
N HIS A 79 8.15 7.74 4.22
CA HIS A 79 7.66 8.61 5.28
C HIS A 79 6.27 9.15 4.99
N VAL A 80 5.24 8.42 5.43
CA VAL A 80 3.84 8.84 5.29
C VAL A 80 3.12 8.83 6.63
N HIS A 81 1.98 9.54 6.68
CA HIS A 81 1.06 9.58 7.81
C HIS A 81 -0.38 9.47 7.32
N PHE A 82 -0.89 8.25 7.16
CA PHE A 82 -2.29 8.02 6.80
C PHE A 82 -3.22 8.42 7.96
N GLY A 83 -4.39 8.95 7.62
CA GLY A 83 -5.37 9.39 8.62
C GLY A 83 -5.08 10.77 9.22
N GLN A 84 -3.95 11.38 8.92
CA GLN A 84 -3.72 12.79 9.22
C GLN A 84 -4.19 13.62 8.03
N GLU A 85 -5.34 14.26 8.17
CA GLU A 85 -5.76 15.29 7.24
C GLU A 85 -5.23 16.61 7.80
N TYR A 86 -4.36 17.28 7.04
CA TYR A 86 -3.97 18.65 7.37
C TYR A 86 -5.18 19.53 7.10
N LEU A 87 -6.00 19.72 8.12
CA LEU A 87 -7.04 20.72 8.11
C LEU A 87 -6.39 22.08 7.84
N SER A 88 -7.07 22.95 7.14
CA SER A 88 -6.60 24.34 6.95
C SER A 88 -6.29 24.94 8.33
N LYS A 89 -5.41 25.94 8.40
CA LYS A 89 -5.13 26.62 9.68
C LYS A 89 -6.39 27.11 10.42
N ALA A 90 -7.48 27.36 9.67
CA ALA A 90 -8.78 27.72 10.22
C ALA A 90 -9.47 26.57 10.95
N ASP A 91 -9.19 25.33 10.56
CA ASP A 91 -9.82 24.12 11.10
C ASP A 91 -8.93 23.41 12.15
N ALA A 92 -7.72 23.91 12.39
CA ALA A 92 -6.73 23.32 13.29
C ALA A 92 -7.20 23.06 14.74
N PRO A 93 -8.21 23.75 15.31
CA PRO A 93 -8.71 23.41 16.65
C PRO A 93 -9.70 22.25 16.67
N VAL A 94 -10.18 21.75 15.53
CA VAL A 94 -11.15 20.67 15.49
C VAL A 94 -10.43 19.35 15.76
N LYS A 95 -10.74 18.70 16.89
CA LYS A 95 -10.33 17.32 17.13
C LYS A 95 -11.06 16.42 16.14
N VAL A 96 -10.32 15.79 15.27
CA VAL A 96 -10.85 14.76 14.36
C VAL A 96 -10.90 13.46 15.14
N GLU A 97 -12.07 12.84 15.21
CA GLU A 97 -12.23 11.53 15.85
C GLU A 97 -11.41 10.45 15.09
N LYS A 98 -10.93 9.46 15.86
CA LYS A 98 -10.09 8.38 15.28
C LYS A 98 -10.80 7.60 14.19
N GLU A 99 -12.10 7.43 14.32
CA GLU A 99 -12.97 6.75 13.36
C GLU A 99 -13.00 7.50 12.03
N TYR A 100 -13.15 8.82 12.06
CA TYR A 100 -13.04 9.64 10.84
C TYR A 100 -11.67 9.55 10.21
N SER A 101 -10.61 9.63 11.02
CA SER A 101 -9.23 9.49 10.55
C SER A 101 -8.99 8.13 9.90
N ALA A 102 -9.57 7.05 10.43
CA ALA A 102 -9.49 5.72 9.84
C ALA A 102 -10.19 5.65 8.47
N ILE A 103 -11.37 6.27 8.33
CA ILE A 103 -12.09 6.35 7.05
C ILE A 103 -11.30 7.19 6.03
N ALA A 104 -10.76 8.32 6.45
CA ALA A 104 -9.91 9.16 5.60
C ALA A 104 -8.63 8.44 5.14
N ALA A 105 -8.05 7.59 6.00
CA ALA A 105 -6.88 6.80 5.69
C ALA A 105 -7.12 5.83 4.52
N VAL A 106 -8.31 5.24 4.39
CA VAL A 106 -8.68 4.37 3.25
C VAL A 106 -8.63 5.16 1.94
N LYS A 107 -9.20 6.37 1.93
CA LYS A 107 -9.14 7.26 0.76
C LYS A 107 -7.69 7.62 0.40
N HIS A 108 -6.88 7.99 1.41
CA HIS A 108 -5.49 8.38 1.20
C HIS A 108 -4.64 7.21 0.68
N ALA A 109 -4.86 5.99 1.18
CA ALA A 109 -4.18 4.80 0.70
C ALA A 109 -4.46 4.55 -0.78
N LYS A 110 -5.74 4.65 -1.19
CA LYS A 110 -6.09 4.52 -2.61
C LYS A 110 -5.44 5.59 -3.47
N LEU A 111 -5.48 6.87 -3.07
CA LEU A 111 -4.84 7.95 -3.80
C LEU A 111 -3.32 7.77 -3.92
N THR A 112 -2.69 7.26 -2.87
CA THR A 112 -1.25 6.95 -2.85
C THR A 112 -0.92 5.85 -3.87
N LEU A 113 -1.72 4.78 -3.91
CA LEU A 113 -1.56 3.71 -4.89
C LEU A 113 -1.82 4.21 -6.32
N ASP A 114 -2.86 5.01 -6.54
CA ASP A 114 -3.19 5.61 -7.83
C ASP A 114 -2.08 6.56 -8.32
N GLY A 115 -1.33 7.18 -7.39
CA GLY A 115 -0.14 7.97 -7.65
C GLY A 115 1.11 7.15 -8.01
N GLY A 116 1.02 5.82 -8.01
CA GLY A 116 2.10 4.90 -8.37
C GLY A 116 2.96 4.44 -7.19
N PHE A 117 2.64 4.82 -5.96
CA PHE A 117 3.34 4.35 -4.76
C PHE A 117 2.75 3.02 -4.31
N THR A 118 3.47 1.93 -4.56
CA THR A 118 3.02 0.56 -4.24
C THR A 118 3.48 0.07 -2.88
N THR A 119 4.41 0.77 -2.26
CA THR A 119 4.92 0.47 -0.91
C THR A 119 5.16 1.76 -0.16
N VAL A 120 4.75 1.78 1.11
CA VAL A 120 4.96 2.96 1.97
C VAL A 120 5.41 2.55 3.37
N ARG A 121 6.15 3.45 4.04
CA ARG A 121 6.45 3.36 5.45
C ARG A 121 5.69 4.43 6.22
N GLN A 122 4.73 3.99 7.02
CA GLN A 122 4.00 4.81 7.98
C GLN A 122 4.84 4.95 9.25
N VAL A 123 5.27 6.16 9.57
CA VAL A 123 6.22 6.40 10.68
C VAL A 123 5.54 6.88 11.95
N GLY A 124 4.23 6.71 12.03
CA GLY A 124 3.44 6.89 13.24
C GLY A 124 2.07 7.47 12.98
N ASP A 125 1.13 7.02 13.80
CA ASP A 125 -0.24 7.55 13.83
C ASP A 125 -0.80 7.54 15.25
N SER A 126 -2.02 8.07 15.41
CA SER A 126 -2.80 7.97 16.62
C SER A 126 -3.81 6.83 16.52
N GLY A 127 -3.77 5.87 17.47
CA GLY A 127 -4.79 4.82 17.56
C GLY A 127 -4.60 3.62 16.64
N PHE A 128 -3.40 3.40 16.14
CA PHE A 128 -3.04 2.24 15.30
C PHE A 128 -3.84 2.14 13.99
N ILE A 129 -4.22 3.28 13.42
CA ILE A 129 -5.01 3.37 12.18
C ILE A 129 -4.29 2.67 11.04
N ALA A 130 -2.98 2.87 10.90
CA ALA A 130 -2.19 2.26 9.82
C ALA A 130 -2.06 0.75 9.95
N ILE A 131 -2.08 0.20 11.18
CA ILE A 131 -2.11 -1.25 11.41
C ILE A 131 -3.43 -1.81 10.90
N SER A 132 -4.55 -1.21 11.29
CA SER A 132 -5.89 -1.62 10.85
C SER A 132 -6.04 -1.51 9.33
N LEU A 133 -5.53 -0.43 8.74
CA LEU A 133 -5.56 -0.22 7.28
C LEU A 133 -4.70 -1.26 6.54
N ARG A 134 -3.48 -1.54 7.02
CA ARG A 134 -2.62 -2.61 6.48
C ARG A 134 -3.34 -3.94 6.46
N ASP A 135 -3.99 -4.30 7.56
CA ASP A 135 -4.67 -5.58 7.71
C ASP A 135 -5.93 -5.65 6.84
N ALA A 136 -6.66 -4.54 6.70
CA ALA A 136 -7.79 -4.42 5.78
C ALA A 136 -7.36 -4.57 4.31
N ILE A 137 -6.24 -3.96 3.91
CA ILE A 137 -5.67 -4.12 2.56
C ILE A 137 -5.24 -5.58 2.33
N ALA A 138 -4.58 -6.20 3.31
CA ALA A 138 -4.15 -7.59 3.19
C ALA A 138 -5.32 -8.59 3.06
N LYS A 139 -6.50 -8.26 3.61
CA LYS A 139 -7.74 -9.05 3.49
C LYS A 139 -8.55 -8.73 2.23
N GLY A 140 -8.22 -7.67 1.52
CA GLY A 140 -8.99 -7.19 0.37
C GLY A 140 -10.19 -6.31 0.73
N ASP A 141 -10.34 -5.91 1.99
CA ASP A 141 -11.40 -5.00 2.45
C ASP A 141 -11.15 -3.55 2.07
N ALA A 142 -9.89 -3.20 1.73
CA ALA A 142 -9.49 -1.88 1.27
C ALA A 142 -8.46 -1.98 0.15
N ILE A 143 -8.37 -0.93 -0.68
CA ILE A 143 -7.38 -0.80 -1.76
C ILE A 143 -6.31 0.20 -1.33
N GLY A 144 -5.04 -0.19 -1.43
CA GLY A 144 -3.91 0.66 -1.08
C GLY A 144 -2.56 -0.01 -1.30
N PRO A 145 -1.46 0.69 -1.01
CA PRO A 145 -0.11 0.17 -1.11
C PRO A 145 0.19 -0.84 -0.01
N ARG A 146 1.29 -1.56 -0.14
CA ARG A 146 1.85 -2.33 0.97
C ARG A 146 2.34 -1.38 2.06
N ILE A 147 1.86 -1.55 3.29
CA ILE A 147 2.17 -0.65 4.41
C ILE A 147 3.10 -1.34 5.39
N TYR A 148 4.25 -0.71 5.65
CA TYR A 148 5.11 -0.98 6.79
C TYR A 148 4.86 0.11 7.83
N THR A 149 4.50 -0.25 9.05
CA THR A 149 4.15 0.75 10.07
C THR A 149 4.91 0.52 11.37
N SER A 150 5.28 1.63 12.03
CA SER A 150 5.82 1.63 13.38
C SER A 150 4.71 1.55 14.45
N GLY A 151 3.43 1.72 14.06
CA GLY A 151 2.34 2.01 14.98
C GLY A 151 2.43 3.46 15.44
N LYS A 152 2.81 3.70 16.68
CA LYS A 152 3.05 5.06 17.19
C LYS A 152 4.43 5.58 16.80
N SER A 153 4.54 6.89 16.66
CA SER A 153 5.86 7.55 16.56
C SER A 153 6.57 7.47 17.88
N LEU A 154 7.89 7.31 17.85
CA LEU A 154 8.72 7.43 19.04
C LEU A 154 9.30 8.85 19.12
N ALA A 155 9.21 9.46 20.29
CA ALA A 155 9.78 10.79 20.58
C ALA A 155 10.32 10.84 22.00
N THR A 156 11.23 11.76 22.24
CA THR A 156 11.56 12.21 23.60
C THR A 156 10.59 13.31 24.03
N THR A 157 10.47 13.58 25.33
CA THR A 157 9.72 14.73 25.84
C THR A 157 10.20 16.02 25.13
N GLY A 158 9.24 16.81 24.62
CA GLY A 158 9.53 18.02 23.82
C GLY A 158 10.02 17.74 22.40
N GLY A 159 10.13 16.48 21.99
CA GLY A 159 10.51 16.10 20.62
C GLY A 159 9.39 16.33 19.60
N HIS A 160 9.72 16.21 18.30
CA HIS A 160 8.79 16.50 17.19
C HIS A 160 7.48 15.69 17.27
N ALA A 161 7.55 14.41 17.65
CA ALA A 161 6.37 13.54 17.72
C ALA A 161 5.77 13.47 19.15
N ASP A 162 6.25 14.27 20.08
CA ASP A 162 5.58 14.44 21.36
C ASP A 162 4.27 15.21 21.18
N HIS A 163 3.15 14.50 21.35
CA HIS A 163 1.81 15.07 21.16
C HIS A 163 1.45 16.14 22.20
N THR A 164 2.26 16.30 23.27
CA THR A 164 2.07 17.33 24.29
C THR A 164 2.88 18.59 24.00
N ASN A 165 3.82 18.52 23.02
CA ASN A 165 4.68 19.63 22.67
C ASN A 165 3.88 20.84 22.17
N GLY A 166 4.15 22.02 22.72
CA GLY A 166 3.47 23.27 22.39
C GLY A 166 2.10 23.47 23.01
N ARG A 167 1.66 22.61 23.93
CA ARG A 167 0.43 22.85 24.71
C ARG A 167 0.62 23.94 25.73
N ALA A 168 -0.46 24.71 25.97
CA ALA A 168 -0.48 25.75 27.00
C ALA A 168 -0.31 25.14 28.41
N PHE A 169 0.32 25.90 29.30
CA PHE A 169 0.43 25.54 30.71
C PHE A 169 -0.99 25.44 31.33
N GLY A 170 -1.35 24.28 31.83
CA GLY A 170 -2.70 23.99 32.36
C GLY A 170 -3.44 22.92 31.55
N ASP A 171 -3.15 22.77 30.25
CA ASP A 171 -3.66 21.68 29.40
C ASP A 171 -2.61 20.55 29.25
N TYR A 172 -1.59 20.56 30.10
CA TYR A 172 -0.46 19.65 30.01
C TYR A 172 -0.88 18.25 30.46
N VAL A 173 -0.84 17.32 29.50
CA VAL A 173 -0.92 15.90 29.77
C VAL A 173 0.52 15.39 29.78
N TYR A 174 0.93 14.72 30.85
CA TYR A 174 2.29 14.15 30.90
C TYR A 174 2.48 13.18 29.74
N PRO A 175 3.58 13.33 28.97
CA PRO A 175 3.95 12.35 27.97
C PRO A 175 4.26 11.02 28.66
N ASP A 176 3.85 9.94 28.03
CA ASP A 176 4.03 8.59 28.56
C ASP A 176 4.50 7.62 27.45
N PRO A 177 5.12 6.48 27.81
CA PRO A 177 5.57 5.49 26.85
C PRO A 177 4.42 4.88 26.03
N GLU A 178 3.21 4.80 26.58
CA GLU A 178 2.04 4.28 25.83
C GLU A 178 1.67 5.20 24.67
N SER A 179 1.93 6.49 24.81
CA SER A 179 1.74 7.47 23.72
C SER A 179 2.91 7.53 22.74
N GLY A 180 4.01 6.84 23.01
CA GLY A 180 5.23 6.81 22.21
C GLY A 180 6.29 7.80 22.66
N VAL A 181 6.11 8.48 23.81
CA VAL A 181 7.12 9.39 24.35
C VAL A 181 7.97 8.62 25.35
N VAL A 182 9.25 8.45 25.02
CA VAL A 182 10.22 7.66 25.79
C VAL A 182 11.50 8.49 25.99
N ASN A 183 12.04 8.48 27.21
CA ASN A 183 13.20 9.29 27.57
C ASN A 183 14.44 8.46 27.91
N GLY A 184 14.35 7.14 27.70
CA GLY A 184 15.48 6.26 27.98
C GLY A 184 15.23 4.82 27.56
N PRO A 185 16.24 3.95 27.68
CA PRO A 185 16.17 2.57 27.22
C PRO A 185 15.30 1.64 28.09
N TYR A 186 14.77 2.15 29.17
CA TYR A 186 14.00 1.38 30.17
C TYR A 186 12.51 1.79 30.22
N GLU A 187 12.06 2.67 29.30
CA GLU A 187 10.67 3.11 29.16
C GLU A 187 9.94 2.48 27.97
#